data_9894560ab996b70f42947edd4ac9e761
#
_entry.id   9894560ab996b70f42947edd4ac9e761
#
_cell.length_a   1.000
_cell.length_b   1.000
_cell.length_c   1.000
_cell.angle_alpha   90.00
_cell.angle_beta   90.00
_cell.angle_gamma   90.00
#
_symmetry.space_group_name_H-M   'P 1'
#
loop_
_entity.id
_entity.type
_entity.pdbx_description
1 polymer ?
#
loop_
_entity_poly.entity_id
_entity_poly.type
_entity_poly.pdbx_seq_one_letter_code
_entity_poly.pdbx_strand_id
1 'polypeptide(L)'
;FLELANTFEPVGIGAYQGAAPALDSKDILASAISIHNSECQHWNAIKILRGVQPPNNVAFEEALPLPRVQEAVRRLHRDFELEEREDV
;
A
#
# COMPACT_ATOMS: atom_id res chain seq x y z
N PHE A 1 2.86 -14.78 3.52
CA PHE A 1 2.05 -14.04 2.54
C PHE A 1 1.28 -12.87 3.16
N LEU A 2 0.53 -13.11 4.24
CA LEU A 2 -0.29 -12.05 4.86
C LEU A 2 0.57 -10.90 5.42
N GLU A 3 1.71 -11.20 5.99
CA GLU A 3 2.62 -10.17 6.50
C GLU A 3 3.18 -9.30 5.38
N LEU A 4 3.57 -9.93 4.27
CA LEU A 4 4.07 -9.21 3.11
C LEU A 4 2.98 -8.33 2.51
N ALA A 5 1.77 -8.85 2.35
CA ALA A 5 0.63 -8.10 1.86
C ALA A 5 0.29 -6.93 2.80
N ASN A 6 0.32 -7.15 4.10
CA ASN A 6 0.06 -6.10 5.09
C ASN A 6 1.10 -4.97 5.05
N THR A 7 2.33 -5.28 4.66
CA THR A 7 3.38 -4.28 4.48
C THR A 7 3.24 -3.56 3.13
N PHE A 8 2.87 -4.29 2.09
CA PHE A 8 2.80 -3.77 0.72
C PHE A 8 1.61 -2.82 0.52
N GLU A 9 0.42 -3.17 1.01
CA GLU A 9 -0.80 -2.39 0.76
C GLU A 9 -0.70 -0.95 1.27
N PRO A 10 -0.25 -0.68 2.51
CA PRO A 10 -0.12 0.72 2.97
C PRO A 10 0.88 1.53 2.15
N VAL A 11 1.91 0.92 1.60
CA VAL A 11 2.86 1.61 0.72
C VAL A 11 2.17 2.07 -0.56
N GLY A 12 1.35 1.20 -1.17
CA GLY A 12 0.56 1.54 -2.34
C GLY A 12 -0.44 2.66 -2.07
N ILE A 13 -1.15 2.56 -0.96
CA ILE A 13 -2.10 3.59 -0.52
C ILE A 13 -1.38 4.93 -0.36
N GLY A 14 -0.27 4.96 0.38
CA GLY A 14 0.51 6.17 0.62
C GLY A 14 1.11 6.75 -0.66
N ALA A 15 1.51 5.90 -1.60
CA ALA A 15 2.05 6.33 -2.88
C ALA A 15 1.00 7.09 -3.72
N TYR A 16 -0.22 6.55 -3.83
CA TYR A 16 -1.31 7.23 -4.53
C TYR A 16 -1.69 8.52 -3.82
N GLN A 17 -1.75 8.51 -2.51
CA GLN A 17 -2.07 9.70 -1.72
C GLN A 17 -1.03 10.80 -1.92
N GLY A 18 0.25 10.46 -1.93
CA GLY A 18 1.34 11.42 -2.12
C GLY A 18 1.42 11.96 -3.54
N ALA A 19 1.04 11.17 -4.53
CA ALA A 19 1.07 11.57 -5.94
C ALA A 19 -0.13 12.43 -6.35
N ALA A 20 -1.27 12.31 -5.65
CA ALA A 20 -2.52 12.95 -6.04
C ALA A 20 -2.38 14.45 -6.30
N PRO A 21 -1.72 15.26 -5.44
CA PRO A 21 -1.60 16.70 -5.69
C PRO A 21 -0.79 17.06 -6.94
N ALA A 22 0.03 16.15 -7.45
CA ALA A 22 0.88 16.39 -8.63
C ALA A 22 0.20 16.01 -9.95
N LEU A 23 -1.00 15.43 -9.90
CA LEU A 23 -1.72 14.98 -11.09
C LEU A 23 -2.53 16.12 -11.68
N ASP A 24 -2.17 16.54 -12.89
CA ASP A 24 -2.86 17.65 -13.60
C ASP A 24 -4.12 17.19 -14.32
N SER A 25 -4.15 15.93 -14.78
CA SER A 25 -5.31 15.38 -15.49
C SER A 25 -6.39 14.95 -14.51
N LYS A 26 -7.61 15.48 -14.67
CA LYS A 26 -8.75 15.09 -13.85
C LYS A 26 -9.14 13.63 -14.05
N ASP A 27 -9.00 13.12 -15.27
CA ASP A 27 -9.32 11.72 -15.58
C ASP A 27 -8.33 10.77 -14.90
N ILE A 28 -7.04 11.11 -14.93
CA ILE A 28 -6.01 10.33 -14.26
C ILE A 28 -6.20 10.39 -12.74
N LEU A 29 -6.52 11.56 -12.22
CA LEU A 29 -6.80 11.73 -10.79
C LEU A 29 -8.00 10.88 -10.34
N ALA A 30 -9.08 10.87 -11.13
CA ALA A 30 -10.25 10.06 -10.82
C ALA A 30 -9.91 8.57 -10.81
N SER A 31 -9.10 8.11 -11.76
CA SER A 31 -8.63 6.73 -11.80
C SER A 31 -7.75 6.39 -10.60
N ALA A 32 -6.84 7.30 -10.23
CA ALA A 32 -5.96 7.13 -9.08
C ALA A 32 -6.75 7.04 -7.77
N ILE A 33 -7.79 7.86 -7.61
CA ILE A 33 -8.66 7.82 -6.42
C ILE A 33 -9.40 6.48 -6.36
N SER A 34 -9.88 5.97 -7.48
CA SER A 34 -10.57 4.69 -7.55
C SER A 34 -9.63 3.54 -7.13
N ILE A 35 -8.40 3.54 -7.62
CA ILE A 35 -7.41 2.54 -7.25
C ILE A 35 -7.05 2.65 -5.76
N HIS A 36 -6.83 3.86 -5.27
CA HIS A 36 -6.55 4.12 -3.85
C HIS A 36 -7.66 3.54 -2.95
N ASN A 37 -8.91 3.77 -3.32
CA ASN A 37 -10.06 3.24 -2.58
C ASN A 37 -10.05 1.71 -2.56
N SER A 38 -9.76 1.08 -3.68
CA SER A 38 -9.64 -0.38 -3.79
C SER A 38 -8.53 -0.91 -2.88
N GLU A 39 -7.37 -0.25 -2.87
CA GLU A 39 -6.24 -0.62 -2.01
C GLU A 39 -6.60 -0.52 -0.53
N CYS A 40 -7.36 0.50 -0.13
CA CYS A 40 -7.83 0.64 1.25
C CYS A 40 -8.75 -0.52 1.64
N GLN A 41 -9.61 -0.96 0.75
CA GLN A 41 -10.49 -2.11 0.98
C GLN A 41 -9.67 -3.40 1.09
N HIS A 42 -8.66 -3.59 0.26
CA HIS A 42 -7.74 -4.72 0.34
C HIS A 42 -7.04 -4.76 1.69
N TRP A 43 -6.53 -3.62 2.14
CA TRP A 43 -5.83 -3.55 3.43
C TRP A 43 -6.76 -3.89 4.59
N ASN A 44 -8.01 -3.39 4.56
CA ASN A 44 -8.99 -3.75 5.57
C ASN A 44 -9.26 -5.26 5.60
N ALA A 45 -9.37 -5.89 4.43
CA ALA A 45 -9.56 -7.33 4.34
C ALA A 45 -8.36 -8.10 4.94
N ILE A 46 -7.14 -7.65 4.67
CA ILE A 46 -5.91 -8.23 5.22
C ILE A 46 -5.91 -8.10 6.75
N LYS A 47 -6.29 -6.93 7.27
CA LYS A 47 -6.39 -6.71 8.72
C LYS A 47 -7.38 -7.65 9.37
N ILE A 48 -8.55 -7.87 8.75
CA ILE A 48 -9.55 -8.81 9.23
C ILE A 48 -8.94 -10.23 9.33
N LEU A 49 -8.24 -10.66 8.28
CA LEU A 49 -7.58 -11.96 8.25
C LEU A 49 -6.50 -12.09 9.32
N ARG A 50 -5.88 -10.99 9.72
CA ARG A 50 -4.86 -10.95 10.77
C ARG A 50 -5.44 -10.76 12.17
N GLY A 51 -6.75 -10.64 12.31
CA GLY A 51 -7.42 -10.49 13.59
C GLY A 51 -7.38 -9.08 14.17
N VAL A 52 -7.11 -8.07 13.36
CA VAL A 52 -7.11 -6.67 13.81
C VAL A 52 -8.54 -6.18 14.00
N GLN A 53 -8.86 -5.64 15.18
CA GLN A 53 -10.19 -5.18 15.54
C GLN A 53 -10.14 -3.76 16.16
N PRO A 54 -10.82 -2.77 15.58
CA PRO A 54 -11.54 -2.83 14.30
C PRO A 54 -10.59 -2.80 13.11
N PRO A 55 -10.94 -3.39 11.96
CA PRO A 55 -10.06 -3.38 10.79
C PRO A 55 -9.89 -2.00 10.17
N ASN A 56 -10.90 -1.13 10.27
CA ASN A 56 -10.87 0.24 9.75
C ASN A 56 -10.32 1.21 10.79
N ASN A 57 -9.14 0.91 11.33
CA ASN A 57 -8.54 1.66 12.44
C ASN A 57 -7.67 2.86 12.02
N VAL A 58 -7.54 3.10 10.72
CA VAL A 58 -6.79 4.23 10.18
C VAL A 58 -7.76 5.18 9.47
N ALA A 59 -7.99 6.35 10.08
CA ALA A 59 -8.91 7.35 9.52
C ALA A 59 -8.25 8.17 8.41
N PHE A 60 -6.97 8.45 8.55
CA PHE A 60 -6.19 9.25 7.60
C PHE A 60 -4.95 8.47 7.19
N GLU A 61 -4.81 8.22 5.90
CA GLU A 61 -3.65 7.53 5.37
C GLU A 61 -2.46 8.49 5.26
N GLU A 62 -1.25 7.96 5.49
CA GLU A 62 -0.04 8.75 5.36
C GLU A 62 0.33 8.89 3.88
N ALA A 63 0.42 10.15 3.41
CA ALA A 63 0.92 10.45 2.07
C ALA A 63 2.44 10.23 2.03
N LEU A 64 2.91 9.39 1.10
CA LEU A 64 4.33 9.09 1.00
C LEU A 64 4.97 9.84 -0.17
N PRO A 65 6.06 10.59 0.07
CA PRO A 65 6.83 11.19 -1.01
C PRO A 65 7.57 10.11 -1.81
N LEU A 66 7.84 10.41 -3.08
CA LEU A 66 8.44 9.44 -4.01
C LEU A 66 9.69 8.75 -3.47
N PRO A 67 10.67 9.45 -2.85
CA PRO A 67 11.85 8.75 -2.32
C PRO A 67 11.52 7.70 -1.27
N ARG A 68 10.52 7.94 -0.43
CA ARG A 68 10.09 6.97 0.59
C ARG A 68 9.39 5.76 -0.04
N VAL A 69 8.62 5.98 -1.10
CA VAL A 69 8.00 4.89 -1.86
C VAL A 69 9.08 4.02 -2.50
N GLN A 70 10.07 4.63 -3.12
CA GLN A 70 11.17 3.90 -3.76
C GLN A 70 11.95 3.07 -2.76
N GLU A 71 12.24 3.61 -1.57
CA GLU A 71 12.92 2.87 -0.52
C GLU A 71 12.08 1.69 -0.01
N ALA A 72 10.79 1.89 0.19
CA ALA A 72 9.89 0.84 0.65
C ALA A 72 9.80 -0.29 -0.38
N VAL A 73 9.72 0.04 -1.67
CA VAL A 73 9.68 -0.95 -2.75
C VAL A 73 10.98 -1.76 -2.78
N ARG A 74 12.13 -1.10 -2.60
CA ARG A 74 13.42 -1.81 -2.55
C ARG A 74 13.49 -2.79 -1.38
N ARG A 75 12.99 -2.39 -0.21
CA ARG A 75 12.94 -3.26 0.97
C ARG A 75 12.03 -4.46 0.74
N LEU A 76 10.85 -4.23 0.18
CA LEU A 76 9.90 -5.29 -0.12
C LEU A 76 10.46 -6.29 -1.13
N HIS A 77 11.14 -5.79 -2.15
CA HIS A 77 11.78 -6.64 -3.15
C HIS A 77 12.86 -7.53 -2.51
N ARG A 78 13.68 -6.97 -1.63
CA ARG A 78 14.70 -7.72 -0.90
C ARG A 78 14.08 -8.79 0.00
N ASP A 79 13.02 -8.43 0.74
CA ASP A 79 12.33 -9.36 1.64
C ASP A 79 11.69 -10.49 0.84
N PHE A 80 11.11 -10.17 -0.31
CA PHE A 80 10.52 -11.17 -1.21
C PHE A 80 11.59 -12.14 -1.72
N GLU A 81 12.76 -11.66 -2.11
CA GLU A 81 13.87 -12.51 -2.54
C GLU A 81 14.33 -13.44 -1.43
N LEU A 82 14.37 -12.96 -0.18
CA LEU A 82 14.75 -13.79 0.96
C LEU A 82 13.73 -14.90 1.20
N GLU A 83 12.43 -14.61 1.09
CA GLU A 83 11.38 -15.62 1.21
C GLU A 83 11.51 -16.71 0.13
N GLU A 84 11.78 -16.32 -1.11
CA GLU A 84 11.99 -17.27 -2.20
C GLU A 84 13.18 -18.18 -1.94
N ARG A 85 14.25 -17.65 -1.35
CA ARG A 85 15.44 -18.44 -1.00
C ARG A 85 15.17 -19.45 0.10
N GLU A 86 14.32 -19.07 1.07
CA GLU A 86 13.94 -19.96 2.16
C GLU A 86 13.06 -21.12 1.71
N ASP A 87 12.27 -20.92 0.66
CA ASP A 87 11.38 -21.92 0.09
C ASP A 87 12.12 -22.96 -0.78
N VAL A 88 13.39 -22.77 -1.06
CA VAL A 88 14.24 -23.67 -1.81
C VAL A 88 15.10 -24.51 -0.88
#